data_dcc3fdcf8bd09ee3383773cc3ef2bdbc
#
_entry.id   dcc3fdcf8bd09ee3383773cc3ef2bdbc
#
_cell.length_a   1.000
_cell.length_b   1.000
_cell.length_c   1.000
_cell.angle_alpha   90.00
_cell.angle_beta   90.00
_cell.angle_gamma   90.00
#
_symmetry.space_group_name_H-M   'P 1'
#
loop_
_entity.id
_entity.type
_entity.pdbx_description
1 polymer ?
#
loop_
_entity_poly.entity_id
_entity_poly.type
_entity_poly.pdbx_seq_one_letter_code
_entity_poly.pdbx_strand_id
1 'polypeptide(L)'
;CILSILFIISLLPSLAQTPALRFDTLTWDFGTVAEAGGRVTHRFGFANRSGRPVVVTDAVATCGCTVPVYSKRPVLPGERSEIAVTFDPMNRPGRFDKAVSVFTSESGDPIRLRITGRVTPRERSVEELYPCDLGGGLRAAATSHAFGYVRHAQPQRSAIGLANVSSEPIELTLHYGRRSGRLTASVPARLAAGERASFDFGYDLPAGCGVYGTLEDEIGLSVDGAPVADWIVVSGIAVDNPLLYSDNSAPKAEISENIVKFGPVKRPSGPSTKWISLRNTGERPLTVRAVESRVFGCTLRPGMRIAAGGEAQVGIRLTPSDCEYGVAVERIRIVTDDPERPMLTVRATAVIEQ
;
A
#
# COMPACT_ATOMS: atom_id res chain seq x y z
N CYS A 1 -45.88 -38.96 48.51
CA CYS A 1 -44.49 -38.91 48.82
C CYS A 1 -43.73 -38.44 47.53
N ILE A 2 -43.34 -37.16 47.47
CA ILE A 2 -42.55 -36.61 46.39
C ILE A 2 -41.17 -36.28 46.99
N LEU A 3 -40.16 -37.01 46.55
CA LEU A 3 -38.76 -36.88 47.00
C LEU A 3 -38.12 -35.77 46.14
N SER A 4 -37.87 -34.58 46.69
CA SER A 4 -37.11 -33.49 46.05
C SER A 4 -35.61 -33.80 46.24
N ILE A 5 -34.92 -34.11 45.14
CA ILE A 5 -33.47 -34.20 45.09
C ILE A 5 -32.91 -32.80 44.89
N LEU A 6 -32.26 -32.28 45.93
CA LEU A 6 -31.55 -31.01 45.92
C LEU A 6 -30.20 -31.22 45.24
N PHE A 7 -30.02 -30.70 44.02
CA PHE A 7 -28.75 -30.73 43.30
C PHE A 7 -27.87 -29.57 43.80
N ILE A 8 -26.94 -29.85 44.70
CA ILE A 8 -25.93 -28.88 45.16
C ILE A 8 -24.88 -28.76 44.06
N ILE A 9 -24.98 -27.71 43.24
CA ILE A 9 -23.90 -27.32 42.33
C ILE A 9 -22.77 -26.67 43.16
N SER A 10 -21.71 -27.43 43.43
CA SER A 10 -20.49 -26.91 44.04
C SER A 10 -19.78 -26.01 43.02
N LEU A 11 -19.88 -24.69 43.17
CA LEU A 11 -19.01 -23.75 42.52
C LEU A 11 -17.58 -23.94 43.05
N LEU A 12 -16.76 -24.70 42.34
CA LEU A 12 -15.30 -24.72 42.54
C LEU A 12 -14.75 -23.39 42.07
N PRO A 13 -14.06 -22.60 42.90
CA PRO A 13 -13.38 -21.43 42.45
C PRO A 13 -12.31 -21.86 41.43
N SER A 14 -12.38 -21.31 40.23
CA SER A 14 -11.32 -21.41 39.24
C SER A 14 -10.06 -20.80 39.85
N LEU A 15 -9.12 -21.60 40.29
CA LEU A 15 -7.80 -21.17 40.73
C LEU A 15 -7.11 -20.56 39.50
N ALA A 16 -7.12 -19.25 39.38
CA ALA A 16 -6.30 -18.55 38.42
C ALA A 16 -4.86 -18.96 38.65
N GLN A 17 -4.27 -19.74 37.74
CA GLN A 17 -2.89 -20.18 37.84
C GLN A 17 -1.97 -18.96 37.87
N THR A 18 -1.31 -18.73 39.00
CA THR A 18 -0.30 -17.68 39.14
C THR A 18 0.84 -17.99 38.14
N PRO A 19 1.22 -17.05 37.27
CA PRO A 19 2.29 -17.29 36.31
C PRO A 19 3.56 -17.76 37.00
N ALA A 20 4.19 -18.82 36.49
CA ALA A 20 5.41 -19.41 37.04
C ALA A 20 6.58 -18.39 37.08
N LEU A 21 6.67 -17.53 36.05
CA LEU A 21 7.62 -16.41 36.02
C LEU A 21 6.92 -15.13 36.50
N ARG A 22 7.45 -14.53 37.57
CA ARG A 22 7.01 -13.27 38.12
C ARG A 22 7.96 -12.17 37.70
N PHE A 23 7.48 -11.28 36.85
CA PHE A 23 8.21 -10.08 36.41
C PHE A 23 8.16 -8.96 37.47
N ASP A 24 9.24 -8.20 37.58
CA ASP A 24 9.31 -7.01 38.46
C ASP A 24 8.37 -5.91 37.94
N THR A 25 8.31 -5.73 36.63
CA THR A 25 7.32 -4.90 35.91
C THR A 25 6.99 -5.55 34.57
N LEU A 26 5.77 -5.32 34.10
CA LEU A 26 5.31 -5.77 32.76
C LEU A 26 5.29 -4.62 31.75
N THR A 27 5.46 -3.37 32.23
CA THR A 27 5.42 -2.19 31.37
C THR A 27 6.59 -1.28 31.69
N TRP A 28 7.20 -0.71 30.68
CA TRP A 28 8.24 0.29 30.80
C TRP A 28 7.95 1.48 29.88
N ASP A 29 8.06 2.70 30.44
CA ASP A 29 7.97 3.93 29.66
C ASP A 29 9.38 4.52 29.52
N PHE A 30 9.84 4.61 28.27
CA PHE A 30 11.12 5.26 27.96
C PHE A 30 11.05 6.79 28.06
N GLY A 31 9.84 7.34 28.26
CA GLY A 31 9.64 8.79 28.22
C GLY A 31 9.88 9.34 26.81
N THR A 32 10.66 10.42 26.73
CA THR A 32 11.03 11.03 25.46
C THR A 32 12.40 10.56 25.02
N VAL A 33 12.48 9.98 23.82
CA VAL A 33 13.72 9.52 23.19
C VAL A 33 13.97 10.30 21.90
N ALA A 34 15.21 10.67 21.60
CA ALA A 34 15.55 11.33 20.35
C ALA A 34 15.59 10.31 19.20
N GLU A 35 15.06 10.67 18.03
CA GLU A 35 15.11 9.81 16.82
C GLU A 35 16.55 9.44 16.44
N ALA A 36 17.48 10.40 16.52
CA ALA A 36 18.90 10.21 16.25
C ALA A 36 19.71 9.73 17.48
N GLY A 37 19.05 9.49 18.62
CA GLY A 37 19.71 9.12 19.88
C GLY A 37 20.18 7.67 19.94
N GLY A 38 19.88 6.87 18.90
CA GLY A 38 20.21 5.45 18.85
C GLY A 38 19.18 4.59 19.58
N ARG A 39 19.45 3.29 19.61
CA ARG A 39 18.58 2.29 20.22
C ARG A 39 18.51 2.42 21.72
N VAL A 40 17.32 2.28 22.29
CA VAL A 40 17.07 2.25 23.73
C VAL A 40 16.67 0.86 24.19
N THR A 41 17.19 0.42 25.35
CA THR A 41 16.95 -0.94 25.85
C THR A 41 16.48 -0.89 27.30
N HIS A 42 15.42 -1.65 27.58
CA HIS A 42 15.02 -1.94 28.95
C HIS A 42 15.15 -3.46 29.23
N ARG A 43 15.57 -3.79 30.47
CA ARG A 43 15.72 -5.16 30.95
C ARG A 43 14.59 -5.50 31.89
N PHE A 44 13.65 -6.32 31.42
CA PHE A 44 12.57 -6.83 32.25
C PHE A 44 13.08 -7.99 33.12
N GLY A 45 13.40 -7.69 34.38
CA GLY A 45 13.80 -8.70 35.35
C GLY A 45 12.62 -9.56 35.78
N PHE A 46 12.86 -10.85 36.01
CA PHE A 46 11.86 -11.78 36.51
C PHE A 46 12.50 -12.86 37.39
N ALA A 47 11.68 -13.50 38.22
CA ALA A 47 12.07 -14.67 39.03
C ALA A 47 11.16 -15.87 38.76
N ASN A 48 11.71 -17.06 38.76
CA ASN A 48 10.90 -18.26 38.76
C ASN A 48 10.33 -18.51 40.19
N ARG A 49 9.02 -18.40 40.33
CA ARG A 49 8.30 -18.61 41.58
C ARG A 49 7.62 -20.00 41.63
N SER A 50 7.81 -20.83 40.61
CA SER A 50 7.32 -22.21 40.61
C SER A 50 8.28 -23.15 41.31
N GLY A 51 7.84 -24.36 41.60
CA GLY A 51 8.66 -25.44 42.21
C GLY A 51 9.53 -26.21 41.20
N ARG A 52 9.56 -25.80 39.93
CA ARG A 52 10.27 -26.55 38.86
C ARG A 52 11.00 -25.58 37.89
N PRO A 53 12.01 -26.06 37.13
CA PRO A 53 12.70 -25.26 36.15
C PRO A 53 11.74 -24.76 35.04
N VAL A 54 11.83 -23.50 34.63
CA VAL A 54 11.04 -22.91 33.58
C VAL A 54 11.94 -22.36 32.47
N VAL A 55 11.61 -22.64 31.22
CA VAL A 55 12.33 -22.12 30.05
C VAL A 55 11.49 -21.05 29.35
N VAL A 56 12.11 -19.93 29.00
CA VAL A 56 11.54 -19.00 28.01
C VAL A 56 11.74 -19.64 26.64
N THR A 57 10.64 -20.09 26.02
CA THR A 57 10.68 -20.82 24.74
C THR A 57 10.74 -19.85 23.57
N ASP A 58 10.04 -18.70 23.69
CA ASP A 58 10.05 -17.66 22.66
C ASP A 58 9.71 -16.28 23.25
N ALA A 59 10.09 -15.21 22.51
CA ALA A 59 9.70 -13.85 22.80
C ALA A 59 9.48 -13.10 21.47
N VAL A 60 8.24 -12.78 21.16
CA VAL A 60 7.82 -12.25 19.87
C VAL A 60 7.34 -10.79 20.01
N ALA A 61 8.00 -9.86 19.32
CA ALA A 61 7.59 -8.47 19.28
C ALA A 61 6.56 -8.22 18.18
N THR A 62 5.70 -7.20 18.35
CA THR A 62 4.67 -6.81 17.40
C THR A 62 5.22 -6.14 16.13
N CYS A 63 6.49 -5.76 16.09
CA CYS A 63 7.16 -5.15 14.93
C CYS A 63 8.66 -5.44 14.93
N GLY A 64 9.30 -5.37 13.76
CA GLY A 64 10.76 -5.50 13.62
C GLY A 64 11.58 -4.35 14.25
N CYS A 65 10.90 -3.29 14.70
CA CYS A 65 11.53 -2.17 15.41
C CYS A 65 11.84 -2.47 16.90
N THR A 66 11.34 -3.59 17.39
CA THR A 66 11.50 -4.04 18.79
C THR A 66 12.10 -5.43 18.78
N VAL A 67 13.25 -5.58 19.42
CA VAL A 67 14.00 -6.84 19.43
C VAL A 67 14.16 -7.32 20.87
N PRO A 68 13.50 -8.43 21.24
CA PRO A 68 13.74 -9.08 22.53
C PRO A 68 14.99 -9.98 22.47
N VAL A 69 15.78 -9.97 23.55
CA VAL A 69 16.93 -10.86 23.77
C VAL A 69 16.78 -11.52 25.13
N TYR A 70 16.85 -12.83 25.19
CA TYR A 70 16.63 -13.62 26.39
C TYR A 70 17.49 -14.89 26.40
N SER A 71 17.67 -15.48 27.58
CA SER A 71 18.35 -16.77 27.74
C SER A 71 17.40 -17.93 27.49
N LYS A 72 17.84 -18.93 26.73
CA LYS A 72 17.14 -20.23 26.55
C LYS A 72 17.48 -21.27 27.63
N ARG A 73 18.32 -20.91 28.61
CA ARG A 73 18.63 -21.78 29.74
C ARG A 73 17.42 -21.91 30.67
N PRO A 74 17.17 -23.11 31.26
CA PRO A 74 16.17 -23.24 32.30
C PRO A 74 16.49 -22.31 33.48
N VAL A 75 15.48 -21.57 33.95
CA VAL A 75 15.55 -20.76 35.16
C VAL A 75 15.07 -21.65 36.33
N LEU A 76 15.95 -21.93 37.26
CA LEU A 76 15.65 -22.82 38.38
C LEU A 76 14.68 -22.18 39.39
N PRO A 77 14.00 -22.96 40.26
CA PRO A 77 13.17 -22.42 41.31
C PRO A 77 13.89 -21.39 42.17
N GLY A 78 13.32 -20.18 42.27
CA GLY A 78 13.91 -19.05 42.99
C GLY A 78 14.98 -18.27 42.24
N GLU A 79 15.47 -18.76 41.09
CA GLU A 79 16.47 -18.07 40.26
C GLU A 79 15.84 -16.85 39.55
N ARG A 80 16.68 -15.84 39.31
CA ARG A 80 16.33 -14.63 38.55
C ARG A 80 16.96 -14.66 37.17
N SER A 81 16.25 -14.08 36.20
CA SER A 81 16.74 -13.85 34.85
C SER A 81 16.10 -12.56 34.29
N GLU A 82 16.40 -12.24 33.04
CA GLU A 82 15.88 -11.02 32.40
C GLU A 82 15.57 -11.24 30.93
N ILE A 83 14.69 -10.39 30.40
CA ILE A 83 14.46 -10.20 28.96
C ILE A 83 14.83 -8.76 28.62
N ALA A 84 15.85 -8.58 27.79
CA ALA A 84 16.24 -7.27 27.28
C ALA A 84 15.38 -6.94 26.05
N VAL A 85 14.63 -5.85 26.10
CA VAL A 85 13.81 -5.37 24.99
C VAL A 85 14.40 -4.08 24.44
N THR A 86 14.88 -4.13 23.21
CA THR A 86 15.50 -3.00 22.52
C THR A 86 14.54 -2.41 21.52
N PHE A 87 14.36 -1.09 21.55
CA PHE A 87 13.57 -0.32 20.59
C PHE A 87 14.47 0.56 19.74
N ASP A 88 14.24 0.57 18.43
CA ASP A 88 14.93 1.44 17.48
C ASP A 88 14.03 2.62 17.12
N PRO A 89 14.36 3.88 17.55
CA PRO A 89 13.56 5.07 17.30
C PRO A 89 13.74 5.64 15.88
N MET A 90 14.75 5.19 15.12
CA MET A 90 15.09 5.77 13.82
C MET A 90 13.93 5.65 12.83
N ASN A 91 13.56 6.76 12.19
CA ASN A 91 12.43 6.90 11.26
C ASN A 91 11.05 6.55 11.87
N ARG A 92 10.90 6.78 13.20
CA ARG A 92 9.66 6.50 13.93
C ARG A 92 9.26 7.64 14.88
N PRO A 93 9.16 8.90 14.39
CA PRO A 93 8.77 10.01 15.24
C PRO A 93 7.34 9.85 15.75
N GLY A 94 7.07 10.43 16.92
CA GLY A 94 5.76 10.37 17.55
C GLY A 94 5.67 9.34 18.68
N ARG A 95 4.45 9.07 19.15
CA ARG A 95 4.20 8.11 20.23
C ARG A 95 4.38 6.67 19.74
N PHE A 96 4.98 5.84 20.58
CA PHE A 96 5.03 4.40 20.35
C PHE A 96 4.49 3.63 21.54
N ASP A 97 3.93 2.47 21.21
CA ASP A 97 3.37 1.49 22.15
C ASP A 97 3.58 0.12 21.52
N LYS A 98 4.48 -0.66 22.10
CA LYS A 98 4.90 -1.94 21.54
C LYS A 98 4.78 -3.02 22.59
N ALA A 99 4.31 -4.20 22.15
CA ALA A 99 4.19 -5.37 23.01
C ALA A 99 5.17 -6.46 22.57
N VAL A 100 5.64 -7.21 23.55
CA VAL A 100 6.42 -8.44 23.38
C VAL A 100 5.68 -9.56 24.09
N SER A 101 5.30 -10.58 23.34
CA SER A 101 4.68 -11.81 23.87
C SER A 101 5.76 -12.81 24.24
N VAL A 102 5.86 -13.14 25.51
CA VAL A 102 6.85 -14.07 26.07
C VAL A 102 6.19 -15.41 26.34
N PHE A 103 6.66 -16.45 25.67
CA PHE A 103 6.19 -17.82 25.80
C PHE A 103 7.11 -18.61 26.73
N THR A 104 6.54 -19.49 27.51
CA THR A 104 7.28 -20.32 28.47
C THR A 104 6.90 -21.79 28.38
N SER A 105 7.73 -22.67 28.94
CA SER A 105 7.43 -24.10 29.01
C SER A 105 6.27 -24.47 29.94
N GLU A 106 5.76 -23.53 30.71
CA GLU A 106 4.75 -23.76 31.76
C GLU A 106 3.34 -23.32 31.43
N SER A 107 3.17 -22.37 30.48
CA SER A 107 1.88 -21.78 30.15
C SER A 107 1.68 -21.71 28.66
N GLY A 108 0.47 -22.05 28.18
CA GLY A 108 0.08 -21.82 26.79
C GLY A 108 -0.18 -20.34 26.48
N ASP A 109 -0.51 -19.55 27.51
CA ASP A 109 -0.76 -18.12 27.35
C ASP A 109 0.53 -17.30 27.50
N PRO A 110 0.82 -16.38 26.55
CA PRO A 110 2.03 -15.56 26.61
C PRO A 110 1.92 -14.48 27.69
N ILE A 111 3.03 -14.25 28.38
CA ILE A 111 3.18 -13.05 29.24
C ILE A 111 3.46 -11.86 28.32
N ARG A 112 2.69 -10.78 28.46
CA ARG A 112 2.83 -9.59 27.63
C ARG A 112 3.66 -8.52 28.34
N LEU A 113 4.84 -8.25 27.81
CA LEU A 113 5.64 -7.09 28.15
C LEU A 113 5.27 -5.94 27.23
N ARG A 114 5.29 -4.71 27.75
CA ARG A 114 4.90 -3.49 27.01
C ARG A 114 5.96 -2.41 27.19
N ILE A 115 6.34 -1.76 26.10
CA ILE A 115 7.19 -0.58 26.13
C ILE A 115 6.45 0.58 25.47
N THR A 116 6.55 1.74 26.10
CA THR A 116 5.93 2.99 25.62
C THR A 116 6.95 4.11 25.58
N GLY A 117 6.58 5.21 24.94
CA GLY A 117 7.35 6.43 24.91
C GLY A 117 6.97 7.36 23.77
N ARG A 118 7.79 8.40 23.60
CA ARG A 118 7.64 9.36 22.51
C ARG A 118 8.98 9.62 21.86
N VAL A 119 9.04 9.47 20.53
CA VAL A 119 10.23 9.82 19.74
C VAL A 119 10.13 11.28 19.28
N THR A 120 11.11 12.12 19.66
CA THR A 120 11.25 13.45 19.09
C THR A 120 11.93 13.34 17.74
N PRO A 121 11.33 13.95 16.67
CA PRO A 121 11.91 13.87 15.33
C PRO A 121 13.27 14.57 15.28
N ARG A 122 14.16 14.05 14.43
CA ARG A 122 15.39 14.74 14.04
C ARG A 122 15.11 15.70 12.89
N GLU A 123 15.96 16.67 12.76
CA GLU A 123 16.00 17.43 11.51
C GLU A 123 16.47 16.52 10.38
N ARG A 124 15.75 16.59 9.25
CA ARG A 124 16.13 15.89 8.03
C ARG A 124 16.92 16.81 7.13
N SER A 125 17.96 16.27 6.50
CA SER A 125 18.71 17.03 5.51
C SER A 125 17.85 17.34 4.27
N VAL A 126 18.30 18.28 3.45
CA VAL A 126 17.60 18.64 2.22
C VAL A 126 17.57 17.44 1.26
N GLU A 127 18.65 16.66 1.21
CA GLU A 127 18.76 15.46 0.38
C GLU A 127 17.79 14.36 0.82
N GLU A 128 17.51 14.24 2.11
CA GLU A 128 16.52 13.30 2.62
C GLU A 128 15.07 13.71 2.33
N LEU A 129 14.80 15.02 2.33
CA LEU A 129 13.47 15.55 2.02
C LEU A 129 13.22 15.64 0.52
N TYR A 130 14.28 15.86 -0.27
CA TYR A 130 14.27 16.01 -1.72
C TYR A 130 15.30 15.06 -2.35
N PRO A 131 15.04 13.74 -2.33
CA PRO A 131 16.01 12.73 -2.72
C PRO A 131 16.34 12.73 -4.22
N CYS A 132 15.43 13.25 -5.06
CA CYS A 132 15.60 13.26 -6.51
C CYS A 132 16.41 14.49 -6.93
N ASP A 133 17.62 14.27 -7.41
CA ASP A 133 18.45 15.33 -7.99
C ASP A 133 18.09 15.49 -9.48
N LEU A 134 17.51 16.63 -9.83
CA LEU A 134 17.10 16.93 -11.21
C LEU A 134 18.20 17.62 -12.02
N GLY A 135 19.29 18.03 -11.37
CA GLY A 135 20.37 18.81 -12.00
C GLY A 135 20.15 20.31 -11.88
N GLY A 136 21.20 21.10 -12.24
CA GLY A 136 21.15 22.56 -12.14
C GLY A 136 20.94 23.13 -10.73
N GLY A 137 21.23 22.35 -9.68
CA GLY A 137 20.95 22.73 -8.30
C GLY A 137 19.49 22.56 -7.88
N LEU A 138 18.65 21.98 -8.72
CA LEU A 138 17.24 21.68 -8.40
C LEU A 138 17.08 20.25 -7.91
N ARG A 139 16.43 20.07 -6.76
CA ARG A 139 16.03 18.76 -6.23
C ARG A 139 14.51 18.68 -6.06
N ALA A 140 13.96 17.47 -6.16
CA ALA A 140 12.54 17.20 -5.94
C ALA A 140 12.31 16.14 -4.87
N ALA A 141 11.17 16.21 -4.20
CA ALA A 141 10.72 15.20 -3.23
C ALA A 141 10.36 13.87 -3.90
N ALA A 142 9.93 13.91 -5.16
CA ALA A 142 9.60 12.76 -5.99
C ALA A 142 9.64 13.15 -7.48
N THR A 143 9.75 12.15 -8.37
CA THR A 143 9.61 12.30 -9.83
C THR A 143 8.35 11.64 -10.37
N SER A 144 7.44 11.20 -9.51
CA SER A 144 6.16 10.65 -9.93
C SER A 144 5.06 10.89 -8.90
N HIS A 145 3.81 11.00 -9.40
CA HIS A 145 2.62 11.05 -8.57
C HIS A 145 1.47 10.30 -9.24
N ALA A 146 0.76 9.48 -8.47
CA ALA A 146 -0.41 8.75 -8.94
C ALA A 146 -1.65 9.17 -8.13
N PHE A 147 -2.65 9.74 -8.81
CA PHE A 147 -3.91 10.13 -8.19
C PHE A 147 -4.84 8.94 -7.86
N GLY A 148 -4.54 7.75 -8.39
CA GLY A 148 -5.49 6.64 -8.37
C GLY A 148 -6.66 6.94 -9.31
N TYR A 149 -7.90 6.97 -8.80
CA TYR A 149 -9.06 7.32 -9.61
C TYR A 149 -9.25 8.85 -9.70
N VAL A 150 -9.28 9.34 -10.92
CA VAL A 150 -9.63 10.73 -11.26
C VAL A 150 -11.10 10.77 -11.70
N ARG A 151 -11.95 11.34 -10.87
CA ARG A 151 -13.41 11.33 -11.06
C ARG A 151 -13.88 12.53 -11.83
N HIS A 152 -14.84 12.31 -12.73
CA HIS A 152 -15.52 13.40 -13.44
C HIS A 152 -16.21 14.37 -12.48
N ALA A 153 -16.19 15.66 -12.77
CA ALA A 153 -16.73 16.74 -11.96
C ALA A 153 -16.21 16.79 -10.51
N GLN A 154 -15.01 16.25 -10.28
CA GLN A 154 -14.32 16.27 -9.00
C GLN A 154 -12.85 16.60 -9.21
N PRO A 155 -12.46 17.88 -9.32
CA PRO A 155 -11.07 18.28 -9.49
C PRO A 155 -10.17 17.75 -8.38
N GLN A 156 -9.01 17.23 -8.75
CA GLN A 156 -7.99 16.75 -7.81
C GLN A 156 -6.71 17.55 -7.98
N ARG A 157 -6.11 17.95 -6.87
CA ARG A 157 -4.87 18.70 -6.84
C ARG A 157 -3.87 17.97 -5.95
N SER A 158 -2.60 18.09 -6.30
CA SER A 158 -1.47 17.62 -5.52
C SER A 158 -0.24 18.45 -5.82
N ALA A 159 0.83 18.20 -5.08
CA ALA A 159 2.07 18.91 -5.24
C ALA A 159 3.28 18.02 -4.97
N ILE A 160 4.39 18.33 -5.62
CA ILE A 160 5.71 17.76 -5.34
C ILE A 160 6.60 18.90 -4.83
N GLY A 161 7.23 18.71 -3.68
CA GLY A 161 8.17 19.68 -3.14
C GLY A 161 9.41 19.80 -4.03
N LEU A 162 9.88 21.03 -4.24
CA LEU A 162 11.12 21.38 -4.92
C LEU A 162 12.05 22.12 -3.95
N ALA A 163 13.36 22.01 -4.16
CA ALA A 163 14.36 22.77 -3.42
C ALA A 163 15.50 23.20 -4.35
N ASN A 164 15.87 24.47 -4.27
CA ASN A 164 17.12 24.98 -4.84
C ASN A 164 18.23 24.72 -3.82
N VAL A 165 19.16 23.83 -4.13
CA VAL A 165 20.31 23.52 -3.27
C VAL A 165 21.59 24.22 -3.72
N SER A 166 21.51 25.07 -4.77
CA SER A 166 22.63 25.88 -5.22
C SER A 166 22.81 27.14 -4.34
N SER A 167 23.93 27.81 -4.49
CA SER A 167 24.24 29.09 -3.83
C SER A 167 23.61 30.29 -4.52
N GLU A 168 23.04 30.09 -5.73
CA GLU A 168 22.49 31.15 -6.56
C GLU A 168 20.99 30.92 -6.81
N PRO A 169 20.22 32.00 -7.10
CA PRO A 169 18.85 31.84 -7.56
C PRO A 169 18.80 31.16 -8.92
N ILE A 170 17.78 30.34 -9.14
CA ILE A 170 17.51 29.63 -10.42
C ILE A 170 16.18 30.05 -11.01
N GLU A 171 16.07 30.08 -12.32
CA GLU A 171 14.84 30.28 -13.07
C GLU A 171 14.27 28.95 -13.53
N LEU A 172 12.93 28.77 -13.37
CA LEU A 172 12.25 27.52 -13.71
C LEU A 172 11.23 27.76 -14.83
N THR A 173 11.22 26.84 -15.79
CA THR A 173 10.17 26.77 -16.81
C THR A 173 9.67 25.34 -16.97
N LEU A 174 8.40 25.21 -17.39
CA LEU A 174 7.77 23.92 -17.65
C LEU A 174 7.78 23.62 -19.15
N HIS A 175 8.02 22.37 -19.47
CA HIS A 175 7.74 21.80 -20.78
C HIS A 175 7.07 20.44 -20.63
N TYR A 176 6.44 19.96 -21.68
CA TYR A 176 5.63 18.75 -21.62
C TYR A 176 6.10 17.73 -22.65
N GLY A 177 6.23 16.48 -22.23
CA GLY A 177 6.38 15.31 -23.07
C GLY A 177 5.00 14.77 -23.48
N ARG A 178 4.68 13.56 -22.99
CA ARG A 178 3.35 12.98 -23.18
C ARG A 178 2.29 13.81 -22.47
N ARG A 179 1.14 13.99 -23.09
CA ARG A 179 0.03 14.80 -22.53
C ARG A 179 -1.31 14.09 -22.69
N SER A 180 -2.01 13.93 -21.60
CA SER A 180 -3.46 13.56 -21.63
C SER A 180 -4.34 14.72 -22.09
N GLY A 181 -3.83 15.95 -22.04
CA GLY A 181 -4.58 17.19 -22.30
C GLY A 181 -5.53 17.59 -21.17
N ARG A 182 -5.41 16.96 -19.99
CA ARG A 182 -6.30 17.17 -18.83
C ARG A 182 -5.57 17.60 -17.57
N LEU A 183 -4.24 17.55 -17.58
CA LEU A 183 -3.41 18.03 -16.49
C LEU A 183 -3.20 19.53 -16.57
N THR A 184 -3.37 20.22 -15.45
CA THR A 184 -2.84 21.55 -15.21
C THR A 184 -1.64 21.45 -14.31
N ALA A 185 -0.57 22.21 -14.59
CA ALA A 185 0.65 22.23 -13.79
C ALA A 185 1.21 23.64 -13.71
N SER A 186 1.82 23.97 -12.57
CA SER A 186 2.48 25.26 -12.35
C SER A 186 3.68 25.10 -11.42
N VAL A 187 4.69 25.95 -11.63
CA VAL A 187 5.89 26.05 -10.81
C VAL A 187 6.22 27.54 -10.63
N PRO A 188 6.83 27.96 -9.51
CA PRO A 188 7.38 29.29 -9.40
C PRO A 188 8.38 29.58 -10.51
N ALA A 189 8.35 30.76 -11.09
CA ALA A 189 9.27 31.13 -12.17
C ALA A 189 10.72 31.24 -11.70
N ARG A 190 10.94 31.45 -10.38
CA ARG A 190 12.28 31.62 -9.77
C ARG A 190 12.28 31.05 -8.37
N LEU A 191 13.40 30.44 -7.98
CA LEU A 191 13.71 30.02 -6.61
C LEU A 191 15.01 30.67 -6.16
N ALA A 192 15.00 31.35 -5.00
CA ALA A 192 16.22 31.87 -4.39
C ALA A 192 17.15 30.73 -3.94
N ALA A 193 18.41 31.04 -3.67
CA ALA A 193 19.36 30.09 -3.10
C ALA A 193 18.81 29.50 -1.78
N GLY A 194 18.77 28.16 -1.67
CA GLY A 194 18.25 27.43 -0.51
C GLY A 194 16.73 27.45 -0.37
N GLU A 195 15.99 28.08 -1.26
CA GLU A 195 14.53 28.17 -1.21
C GLU A 195 13.87 26.82 -1.52
N ARG A 196 12.75 26.59 -0.81
CA ARG A 196 11.86 25.43 -1.05
C ARG A 196 10.53 25.93 -1.59
N ALA A 197 10.01 25.23 -2.56
CA ALA A 197 8.75 25.57 -3.22
C ALA A 197 7.93 24.34 -3.56
N SER A 198 6.79 24.57 -4.19
CA SER A 198 5.87 23.54 -4.62
C SER A 198 5.76 23.56 -6.15
N PHE A 199 5.85 22.40 -6.75
CA PHE A 199 5.36 22.12 -8.09
C PHE A 199 3.93 21.61 -7.97
N ASP A 200 2.97 22.47 -8.32
CA ASP A 200 1.55 22.17 -8.16
C ASP A 200 0.96 21.64 -9.45
N PHE A 201 0.13 20.62 -9.35
CA PHE A 201 -0.53 20.03 -10.51
C PHE A 201 -1.86 19.38 -10.15
N GLY A 202 -2.68 19.11 -11.16
CA GLY A 202 -3.95 18.42 -10.94
C GLY A 202 -4.72 18.12 -12.21
N TYR A 203 -5.63 17.17 -12.08
CA TYR A 203 -6.60 16.84 -13.10
C TYR A 203 -7.93 17.50 -12.83
N ASP A 204 -8.54 17.99 -13.90
CA ASP A 204 -9.92 18.46 -13.91
C ASP A 204 -10.65 17.83 -15.10
N LEU A 205 -11.58 16.93 -14.79
CA LEU A 205 -12.42 16.26 -15.78
C LEU A 205 -13.86 16.79 -15.66
N PRO A 206 -14.31 17.66 -16.57
CA PRO A 206 -15.70 18.10 -16.57
C PRO A 206 -16.69 16.94 -16.68
N ALA A 207 -17.88 17.10 -16.13
CA ALA A 207 -18.95 16.13 -16.28
C ALA A 207 -19.20 15.83 -17.78
N GLY A 208 -19.29 14.55 -18.13
CA GLY A 208 -19.59 14.14 -19.50
C GLY A 208 -18.48 14.41 -20.54
N CYS A 209 -17.23 14.69 -20.11
CA CYS A 209 -16.13 14.96 -21.04
C CYS A 209 -15.71 13.75 -21.89
N GLY A 210 -16.24 12.56 -21.62
CA GLY A 210 -15.97 11.35 -22.41
C GLY A 210 -14.56 10.76 -22.25
N VAL A 211 -13.77 11.27 -21.32
CA VAL A 211 -12.40 10.79 -21.06
C VAL A 211 -12.43 9.70 -19.99
N TYR A 212 -11.99 8.49 -20.32
CA TYR A 212 -11.95 7.35 -19.43
C TYR A 212 -10.64 6.57 -19.61
N GLY A 213 -10.23 5.84 -18.57
CA GLY A 213 -9.00 5.05 -18.61
C GLY A 213 -7.77 5.80 -18.14
N THR A 214 -6.61 5.36 -18.58
CA THR A 214 -5.32 5.86 -18.11
C THR A 214 -5.07 7.30 -18.58
N LEU A 215 -4.81 8.17 -17.60
CA LEU A 215 -4.21 9.48 -17.79
C LEU A 215 -2.73 9.35 -17.45
N GLU A 216 -1.86 9.84 -18.30
CA GLU A 216 -0.42 9.87 -18.07
C GLU A 216 0.17 11.11 -18.73
N ASP A 217 0.78 11.95 -17.92
CA ASP A 217 1.39 13.20 -18.34
C ASP A 217 2.84 13.22 -17.88
N GLU A 218 3.75 13.59 -18.78
CA GLU A 218 5.17 13.79 -18.53
C GLU A 218 5.46 15.28 -18.55
N ILE A 219 5.97 15.79 -17.42
CA ILE A 219 6.33 17.18 -17.23
C ILE A 219 7.83 17.29 -17.06
N GLY A 220 8.49 18.02 -17.93
CA GLY A 220 9.88 18.37 -17.78
C GLY A 220 10.02 19.77 -17.18
N LEU A 221 11.10 19.96 -16.44
CA LEU A 221 11.54 21.26 -15.94
C LEU A 221 12.77 21.71 -16.71
N SER A 222 12.95 23.02 -16.84
CA SER A 222 14.23 23.58 -17.23
C SER A 222 14.72 24.51 -16.13
N VAL A 223 16.00 24.46 -15.85
CA VAL A 223 16.70 25.34 -14.92
C VAL A 223 17.60 26.27 -15.75
N ASP A 224 17.40 27.58 -15.62
CA ASP A 224 18.14 28.62 -16.36
C ASP A 224 18.17 28.36 -17.88
N GLY A 225 17.05 27.89 -18.42
CA GLY A 225 16.87 27.54 -19.83
C GLY A 225 17.42 26.17 -20.25
N ALA A 226 18.12 25.44 -19.38
CA ALA A 226 18.61 24.09 -19.67
C ALA A 226 17.61 23.05 -19.16
N PRO A 227 17.16 22.06 -19.98
CA PRO A 227 16.25 21.03 -19.53
C PRO A 227 16.94 20.11 -18.51
N VAL A 228 16.21 19.73 -17.44
CA VAL A 228 16.66 18.72 -16.49
C VAL A 228 16.58 17.32 -17.10
N ALA A 229 17.33 16.38 -16.55
CA ALA A 229 17.44 15.03 -17.11
C ALA A 229 16.16 14.19 -16.91
N ASP A 230 15.49 14.36 -15.76
CA ASP A 230 14.36 13.52 -15.37
C ASP A 230 13.01 14.19 -15.64
N TRP A 231 12.06 13.38 -16.10
CA TRP A 231 10.67 13.76 -16.23
C TRP A 231 9.91 13.51 -14.93
N ILE A 232 8.99 14.41 -14.59
CA ILE A 232 7.99 14.17 -13.56
C ILE A 232 6.77 13.54 -14.22
N VAL A 233 6.43 12.31 -13.81
CA VAL A 233 5.30 11.56 -14.36
C VAL A 233 4.10 11.68 -13.42
N VAL A 234 3.01 12.24 -13.94
CA VAL A 234 1.73 12.33 -13.22
C VAL A 234 0.72 11.41 -13.89
N SER A 235 0.08 10.55 -13.12
CA SER A 235 -0.85 9.56 -13.66
C SER A 235 -2.14 9.44 -12.84
N GLY A 236 -3.15 8.83 -13.47
CA GLY A 236 -4.43 8.50 -12.85
C GLY A 236 -5.29 7.65 -13.77
N ILE A 237 -6.42 7.20 -13.27
CA ILE A 237 -7.44 6.47 -14.05
C ILE A 237 -8.72 7.30 -14.05
N ALA A 238 -9.09 7.83 -15.21
CA ALA A 238 -10.32 8.59 -15.39
C ALA A 238 -11.55 7.66 -15.27
N VAL A 239 -12.47 8.00 -14.36
CA VAL A 239 -13.67 7.21 -14.05
C VAL A 239 -14.88 8.12 -13.83
N ASP A 240 -16.07 7.52 -13.86
CA ASP A 240 -17.30 8.21 -13.48
C ASP A 240 -17.26 8.70 -12.02
N ASN A 241 -18.06 9.72 -11.74
CA ASN A 241 -18.25 10.18 -10.37
C ASN A 241 -19.29 9.27 -9.67
N PRO A 242 -18.97 8.60 -8.56
CA PRO A 242 -19.91 7.75 -7.84
C PRO A 242 -21.15 8.49 -7.31
N LEU A 243 -21.06 9.82 -7.14
CA LEU A 243 -22.20 10.66 -6.72
C LEU A 243 -23.33 10.74 -7.79
N LEU A 244 -23.10 10.20 -9.00
CA LEU A 244 -24.15 10.05 -10.00
C LEU A 244 -25.22 9.00 -9.60
N TYR A 245 -24.90 8.16 -8.62
CA TYR A 245 -25.79 7.13 -8.08
C TYR A 245 -26.19 7.50 -6.66
N SER A 246 -27.30 8.23 -6.51
CA SER A 246 -27.80 8.75 -5.23
C SER A 246 -28.57 7.72 -4.40
N ASP A 247 -28.85 6.56 -4.97
CA ASP A 247 -29.55 5.44 -4.36
C ASP A 247 -28.67 4.16 -4.39
N ASN A 248 -29.02 3.16 -3.63
CA ASN A 248 -28.31 1.87 -3.59
C ASN A 248 -28.41 1.07 -4.90
N SER A 249 -29.11 1.58 -5.91
CA SER A 249 -29.28 0.96 -7.21
C SER A 249 -28.13 1.35 -8.14
N ALA A 250 -26.95 0.74 -8.02
CA ALA A 250 -25.81 0.95 -8.89
C ALA A 250 -25.52 -0.28 -9.77
N PRO A 251 -24.86 -0.13 -10.92
CA PRO A 251 -24.26 -1.26 -11.61
C PRO A 251 -23.12 -1.85 -10.79
N LYS A 252 -22.93 -3.18 -10.84
CA LYS A 252 -21.82 -3.88 -10.16
C LYS A 252 -21.16 -4.85 -11.13
N ALA A 253 -19.86 -4.66 -11.33
CA ALA A 253 -19.08 -5.43 -12.28
C ALA A 253 -18.35 -6.59 -11.61
N GLU A 254 -18.61 -7.81 -12.07
CA GLU A 254 -17.89 -9.01 -11.64
C GLU A 254 -17.30 -9.72 -12.85
N ILE A 255 -16.03 -10.11 -12.75
CA ILE A 255 -15.35 -10.89 -13.78
C ILE A 255 -15.16 -12.33 -13.29
N SER A 256 -15.46 -13.31 -14.15
CA SER A 256 -15.39 -14.73 -13.76
C SER A 256 -13.96 -15.17 -13.43
N GLU A 257 -12.98 -14.63 -14.15
CA GLU A 257 -11.56 -14.95 -13.98
C GLU A 257 -10.72 -13.70 -14.19
N ASN A 258 -9.78 -13.44 -13.30
CA ASN A 258 -8.84 -12.32 -13.40
C ASN A 258 -7.45 -12.72 -13.92
N ILE A 259 -7.26 -14.03 -14.25
CA ILE A 259 -6.03 -14.57 -14.83
C ILE A 259 -6.38 -15.48 -16.02
N VAL A 260 -5.89 -15.11 -17.21
CA VAL A 260 -6.04 -15.89 -18.43
C VAL A 260 -4.67 -16.38 -18.87
N LYS A 261 -4.46 -17.71 -18.86
CA LYS A 261 -3.17 -18.34 -19.23
C LYS A 261 -3.30 -19.04 -20.55
N PHE A 262 -2.55 -18.64 -21.58
CA PHE A 262 -2.48 -19.34 -22.87
C PHE A 262 -1.49 -20.51 -22.84
N GLY A 263 -0.51 -20.49 -21.91
CA GLY A 263 0.55 -21.47 -21.86
C GLY A 263 1.61 -21.27 -22.96
N PRO A 264 2.39 -22.33 -23.29
CA PRO A 264 3.31 -22.34 -24.42
C PRO A 264 2.53 -22.30 -25.76
N VAL A 265 2.91 -21.40 -26.65
CA VAL A 265 2.28 -21.22 -27.98
C VAL A 265 3.39 -20.94 -28.98
N LYS A 266 3.41 -21.71 -30.08
CA LYS A 266 4.38 -21.47 -31.15
C LYS A 266 4.01 -20.22 -31.95
N ARG A 267 5.01 -19.37 -32.26
CA ARG A 267 4.81 -18.10 -32.98
C ARG A 267 4.08 -18.27 -34.33
N PRO A 268 4.34 -19.29 -35.16
CA PRO A 268 3.63 -19.49 -36.40
C PRO A 268 2.18 -20.00 -36.23
N SER A 269 1.73 -20.26 -34.98
CA SER A 269 0.34 -20.67 -34.75
C SER A 269 -0.63 -19.54 -35.04
N GLY A 270 -1.82 -19.90 -35.49
CA GLY A 270 -2.90 -18.94 -35.68
C GLY A 270 -3.39 -18.31 -34.36
N PRO A 271 -4.17 -17.23 -34.46
CA PRO A 271 -4.73 -16.58 -33.28
C PRO A 271 -5.60 -17.52 -32.46
N SER A 272 -5.53 -17.41 -31.15
CA SER A 272 -6.37 -18.16 -30.22
C SER A 272 -7.13 -17.21 -29.30
N THR A 273 -8.32 -17.61 -28.83
CA THR A 273 -9.15 -16.80 -27.93
C THR A 273 -9.57 -17.65 -26.74
N LYS A 274 -9.40 -17.10 -25.55
CA LYS A 274 -9.97 -17.64 -24.32
C LYS A 274 -11.12 -16.77 -23.87
N TRP A 275 -12.17 -17.39 -23.38
CA TRP A 275 -13.40 -16.73 -23.02
C TRP A 275 -13.54 -16.70 -21.50
N ILE A 276 -13.84 -15.52 -20.98
CA ILE A 276 -14.24 -15.25 -19.60
C ILE A 276 -15.55 -14.48 -19.65
N SER A 277 -16.21 -14.24 -18.53
CA SER A 277 -17.43 -13.47 -18.53
C SER A 277 -17.34 -12.22 -17.64
N LEU A 278 -18.03 -11.17 -18.08
CA LEU A 278 -18.29 -9.96 -17.31
C LEU A 278 -19.77 -9.93 -16.96
N ARG A 279 -20.10 -10.08 -15.68
CA ARG A 279 -21.45 -10.08 -15.16
C ARG A 279 -21.76 -8.76 -14.47
N ASN A 280 -22.97 -8.29 -14.67
CA ASN A 280 -23.54 -7.16 -13.91
C ASN A 280 -24.43 -7.72 -12.79
N THR A 281 -23.95 -7.69 -11.56
CA THR A 281 -24.71 -8.13 -10.38
C THR A 281 -25.48 -7.00 -9.70
N GLY A 282 -25.41 -5.77 -10.27
CA GLY A 282 -26.15 -4.60 -9.80
C GLY A 282 -27.54 -4.48 -10.40
N GLU A 283 -28.25 -3.45 -9.97
CA GLU A 283 -29.65 -3.21 -10.33
C GLU A 283 -29.83 -2.29 -11.55
N ARG A 284 -28.77 -1.62 -12.00
CA ARG A 284 -28.76 -0.78 -13.20
C ARG A 284 -27.88 -1.39 -14.30
N PRO A 285 -28.10 -1.03 -15.58
CA PRO A 285 -27.24 -1.47 -16.66
C PRO A 285 -25.80 -0.99 -16.42
N LEU A 286 -24.84 -1.92 -16.54
CA LEU A 286 -23.41 -1.67 -16.46
C LEU A 286 -22.90 -1.21 -17.84
N THR A 287 -22.14 -0.14 -17.88
CA THR A 287 -21.55 0.39 -19.12
C THR A 287 -20.04 0.25 -19.10
N VAL A 288 -19.46 -0.35 -20.15
CA VAL A 288 -18.02 -0.37 -20.38
C VAL A 288 -17.59 1.04 -20.83
N ARG A 289 -16.70 1.70 -20.10
CA ARG A 289 -16.20 3.06 -20.38
C ARG A 289 -14.93 3.06 -21.19
N ALA A 290 -13.97 2.20 -20.83
CA ALA A 290 -12.72 2.03 -21.56
C ALA A 290 -12.22 0.59 -21.47
N VAL A 291 -11.44 0.17 -22.47
CA VAL A 291 -10.70 -1.10 -22.48
C VAL A 291 -9.28 -0.81 -22.95
N GLU A 292 -8.32 -1.14 -22.12
CA GLU A 292 -6.90 -0.92 -22.40
C GLU A 292 -6.17 -2.25 -22.51
N SER A 293 -5.68 -2.52 -23.70
CA SER A 293 -4.92 -3.72 -24.04
C SER A 293 -3.98 -3.42 -25.21
N ARG A 294 -2.74 -3.89 -25.14
CA ARG A 294 -1.69 -3.65 -26.15
C ARG A 294 -1.22 -4.93 -26.83
N VAL A 295 -1.08 -5.99 -26.06
CA VAL A 295 -0.52 -7.29 -26.49
C VAL A 295 -1.62 -8.29 -26.79
N PHE A 296 -2.64 -8.34 -25.92
CA PHE A 296 -3.77 -9.25 -26.08
C PHE A 296 -5.00 -8.47 -26.54
N GLY A 297 -5.69 -8.94 -27.56
CA GLY A 297 -6.97 -8.37 -27.95
C GLY A 297 -8.07 -8.61 -26.91
N CYS A 298 -9.03 -7.69 -26.80
CA CYS A 298 -10.22 -7.84 -25.98
C CYS A 298 -11.47 -7.57 -26.81
N THR A 299 -12.53 -8.38 -26.66
CA THR A 299 -13.78 -8.20 -27.43
C THR A 299 -14.69 -7.12 -26.89
N LEU A 300 -14.53 -6.71 -25.63
CA LEU A 300 -15.26 -5.57 -25.09
C LEU A 300 -14.94 -4.28 -25.84
N ARG A 301 -15.93 -3.42 -25.92
CA ARG A 301 -15.78 -2.09 -26.54
C ARG A 301 -16.38 -1.01 -25.63
N PRO A 302 -15.80 0.20 -25.62
CA PRO A 302 -16.42 1.33 -24.97
C PRO A 302 -17.87 1.53 -25.46
N GLY A 303 -18.78 1.84 -24.54
CA GLY A 303 -20.19 1.99 -24.80
C GLY A 303 -21.03 0.71 -24.73
N MET A 304 -20.43 -0.48 -24.67
CA MET A 304 -21.19 -1.72 -24.42
C MET A 304 -21.95 -1.65 -23.10
N ARG A 305 -23.20 -2.10 -23.12
CA ARG A 305 -24.07 -2.12 -21.93
C ARG A 305 -24.48 -3.53 -21.60
N ILE A 306 -24.43 -3.89 -20.33
CA ILE A 306 -24.87 -5.17 -19.79
C ILE A 306 -26.07 -4.90 -18.87
N ALA A 307 -27.23 -5.47 -19.18
CA ALA A 307 -28.44 -5.28 -18.38
C ALA A 307 -28.23 -5.72 -16.92
N ALA A 308 -29.05 -5.20 -16.02
CA ALA A 308 -29.06 -5.66 -14.63
C ALA A 308 -29.25 -7.18 -14.56
N GLY A 309 -28.42 -7.87 -13.79
CA GLY A 309 -28.38 -9.33 -13.70
C GLY A 309 -27.85 -10.04 -14.96
N GLY A 310 -27.49 -9.29 -16.01
CA GLY A 310 -27.00 -9.85 -17.28
C GLY A 310 -25.51 -10.17 -17.27
N GLU A 311 -25.08 -10.84 -18.33
CA GLU A 311 -23.70 -11.28 -18.54
C GLU A 311 -23.27 -11.08 -19.99
N ALA A 312 -21.99 -10.73 -20.20
CA ALA A 312 -21.37 -10.63 -21.51
C ALA A 312 -20.14 -11.53 -21.57
N GLN A 313 -19.99 -12.27 -22.68
CA GLN A 313 -18.79 -13.05 -22.95
C GLN A 313 -17.64 -12.13 -23.38
N VAL A 314 -16.50 -12.27 -22.74
CA VAL A 314 -15.30 -11.48 -22.97
C VAL A 314 -14.20 -12.38 -23.54
N GLY A 315 -13.94 -12.22 -24.83
CA GLY A 315 -12.85 -12.92 -25.50
C GLY A 315 -11.52 -12.19 -25.30
N ILE A 316 -10.57 -12.88 -24.70
CA ILE A 316 -9.17 -12.44 -24.66
C ILE A 316 -8.44 -13.18 -25.79
N ARG A 317 -7.90 -12.43 -26.75
CA ARG A 317 -7.30 -12.97 -27.98
C ARG A 317 -5.79 -12.78 -27.94
N LEU A 318 -5.08 -13.86 -28.16
CA LEU A 318 -3.65 -13.88 -28.44
C LEU A 318 -3.42 -14.05 -29.95
N THR A 319 -2.59 -13.20 -30.54
CA THR A 319 -2.04 -13.35 -31.88
C THR A 319 -0.53 -13.57 -31.74
N PRO A 320 -0.06 -14.83 -31.80
CA PRO A 320 1.35 -15.14 -31.47
C PRO A 320 2.36 -14.47 -32.42
N SER A 321 2.00 -14.26 -33.69
CA SER A 321 2.83 -13.57 -34.69
C SER A 321 3.17 -12.12 -34.30
N ASP A 322 2.30 -11.46 -33.53
CA ASP A 322 2.46 -10.06 -33.13
C ASP A 322 3.28 -9.93 -31.84
N CYS A 323 3.66 -11.04 -31.23
CA CYS A 323 4.41 -11.09 -29.99
C CYS A 323 5.89 -11.38 -30.23
N GLU A 324 6.74 -10.87 -29.35
CA GLU A 324 8.16 -11.27 -29.28
C GLU A 324 8.29 -12.69 -28.67
N TYR A 325 9.40 -13.36 -28.95
CA TYR A 325 9.69 -14.65 -28.32
C TYR A 325 9.88 -14.49 -26.80
N GLY A 326 9.44 -15.47 -26.04
CA GLY A 326 9.54 -15.46 -24.58
C GLY A 326 8.20 -15.22 -23.90
N VAL A 327 8.21 -14.62 -22.73
CA VAL A 327 7.03 -14.44 -21.90
C VAL A 327 6.27 -13.17 -22.28
N ALA A 328 5.07 -13.33 -22.83
CA ALA A 328 4.11 -12.25 -23.05
C ALA A 328 3.19 -12.14 -21.82
N VAL A 329 3.19 -10.98 -21.17
CA VAL A 329 2.35 -10.69 -19.99
C VAL A 329 1.74 -9.31 -20.13
N GLU A 330 0.44 -9.22 -19.90
CA GLU A 330 -0.28 -7.95 -19.87
C GLU A 330 -1.33 -7.93 -18.78
N ARG A 331 -1.62 -6.71 -18.27
CA ARG A 331 -2.79 -6.42 -17.45
C ARG A 331 -3.79 -5.63 -18.29
N ILE A 332 -4.77 -6.33 -18.84
CA ILE A 332 -5.90 -5.72 -19.56
C ILE A 332 -6.75 -5.00 -18.52
N ARG A 333 -6.96 -3.69 -18.72
CA ARG A 333 -7.81 -2.87 -17.85
C ARG A 333 -9.15 -2.65 -18.52
N ILE A 334 -10.22 -2.86 -17.76
CA ILE A 334 -11.59 -2.63 -18.18
C ILE A 334 -12.19 -1.62 -17.22
N VAL A 335 -12.46 -0.41 -17.71
CA VAL A 335 -13.10 0.64 -16.93
C VAL A 335 -14.60 0.60 -17.19
N THR A 336 -15.39 0.65 -16.13
CA THR A 336 -16.85 0.61 -16.16
C THR A 336 -17.43 1.75 -15.33
N ASP A 337 -18.75 1.89 -15.35
CA ASP A 337 -19.48 2.83 -14.50
C ASP A 337 -19.90 2.22 -13.13
N ASP A 338 -19.28 1.11 -12.71
CA ASP A 338 -19.40 0.60 -11.35
C ASP A 338 -18.77 1.61 -10.35
N PRO A 339 -19.55 2.21 -9.42
CA PRO A 339 -19.03 3.24 -8.52
C PRO A 339 -18.09 2.72 -7.44
N GLU A 340 -18.19 1.43 -7.09
CA GLU A 340 -17.35 0.81 -6.05
C GLU A 340 -16.04 0.28 -6.65
N ARG A 341 -16.12 -0.33 -7.83
CA ARG A 341 -14.98 -0.95 -8.52
C ARG A 341 -14.95 -0.54 -9.99
N PRO A 342 -14.68 0.73 -10.27
CA PRO A 342 -14.77 1.26 -11.65
C PRO A 342 -13.75 0.65 -12.60
N MET A 343 -12.67 0.00 -12.10
CA MET A 343 -11.67 -0.66 -12.92
C MET A 343 -11.51 -2.13 -12.53
N LEU A 344 -11.68 -3.01 -13.49
CA LEU A 344 -11.33 -4.43 -13.42
C LEU A 344 -9.99 -4.66 -14.14
N THR A 345 -9.25 -5.66 -13.68
CA THR A 345 -7.97 -6.04 -14.30
C THR A 345 -7.95 -7.53 -14.58
N VAL A 346 -7.66 -7.89 -15.83
CA VAL A 346 -7.43 -9.27 -16.25
C VAL A 346 -5.96 -9.42 -16.62
N ARG A 347 -5.24 -10.30 -15.94
CA ARG A 347 -3.86 -10.65 -16.28
C ARG A 347 -3.85 -11.75 -17.34
N ALA A 348 -3.42 -11.42 -18.54
CA ALA A 348 -3.20 -12.40 -19.62
C ALA A 348 -1.71 -12.78 -19.71
N THR A 349 -1.43 -14.06 -19.92
CA THR A 349 -0.05 -14.58 -20.03
C THR A 349 0.06 -15.64 -21.10
N ALA A 350 1.18 -15.63 -21.85
CA ALA A 350 1.57 -16.66 -22.79
C ALA A 350 3.10 -16.86 -22.75
N VAL A 351 3.58 -18.00 -23.24
CA VAL A 351 4.99 -18.23 -23.55
C VAL A 351 5.08 -18.45 -25.06
N ILE A 352 5.74 -17.52 -25.76
CA ILE A 352 5.86 -17.56 -27.20
C ILE A 352 7.12 -18.35 -27.57
N GLU A 353 6.95 -19.48 -28.22
CA GLU A 353 8.02 -20.37 -28.65
C GLU A 353 8.26 -20.23 -30.18
N GLN A 354 9.42 -20.72 -30.62
CA GLN A 354 9.78 -20.74 -32.03
C GLN A 354 8.91 -21.69 -32.85
#